data_ae543919e7e85ddb53ebb6b656fd4b72
#
_entry.id   ae543919e7e85ddb53ebb6b656fd4b72
#
_cell.length_a   1.000
_cell.length_b   1.000
_cell.length_c   1.000
_cell.angle_alpha   90.00
_cell.angle_beta   90.00
_cell.angle_gamma   90.00
#
_symmetry.space_group_name_H-M   'P 1'
#
loop_
_entity.id
_entity.type
_entity.pdbx_description
1 polymer ?
#
loop_
_entity_poly.entity_id
_entity_poly.type
_entity_poly.pdbx_seq_one_letter_code
_entity_poly.pdbx_strand_id
1 'polypeptide(L)'
;MHSTIPRVKTPNATVRRTSSPRKRYNTLMGYLFISPWLIGFFIFTFLPIIVSLVLAFTSYDILSSPRWVGLANFQQMWSDRRYWNAVRTTFLYVFTSVPLRLIFALAVAMLMNGAYRLVGLYRAIYYVPSLVGGSVAVAVMWRQLFGESGAINLGLSLLGVDGPNWLGNPRTVLIPIIILAVWQFGSPMLIFLAGLKQIPQELYEAASIDGAGGWRQFRSITLPMLSPVIFFNLVMQLISGFLVFTQGLIIAPGGGPLQRALFYSVYLYEKGFAQSQMGYASAMAWVLLIIIGFFTILVFKTSDNWVFYDSKEDA
;
A
#
# COMPACT_ATOMS: atom_id res chain seq x y z
N MET A 1 -2.40 34.97 -70.97
CA MET A 1 -1.44 35.67 -70.10
C MET A 1 -1.42 35.08 -68.74
N HIS A 2 -0.55 34.10 -68.45
CA HIS A 2 -0.36 33.50 -67.16
C HIS A 2 0.83 34.23 -66.48
N SER A 3 0.54 34.93 -65.39
CA SER A 3 1.57 35.54 -64.56
C SER A 3 2.02 34.56 -63.49
N THR A 4 3.22 34.02 -63.62
CA THR A 4 3.88 33.18 -62.58
C THR A 4 4.51 34.08 -61.52
N ILE A 5 3.98 33.98 -60.28
CA ILE A 5 4.57 34.62 -59.08
C ILE A 5 5.74 33.77 -58.59
N PRO A 6 6.96 34.29 -58.39
CA PRO A 6 8.08 33.51 -57.89
C PRO A 6 7.91 33.24 -56.37
N ARG A 7 8.04 31.96 -55.93
CA ARG A 7 8.12 31.56 -54.54
C ARG A 7 9.43 32.05 -53.92
N VAL A 8 9.32 32.98 -52.99
CA VAL A 8 10.43 33.40 -52.11
C VAL A 8 10.73 32.26 -51.11
N LYS A 9 11.91 31.64 -51.23
CA LYS A 9 12.46 30.70 -50.24
C LYS A 9 12.87 31.47 -49.00
N THR A 10 12.14 31.33 -47.91
CA THR A 10 12.56 31.79 -46.59
C THR A 10 13.72 30.92 -46.09
N PRO A 11 14.85 31.49 -45.64
CA PRO A 11 15.95 30.72 -45.08
C PRO A 11 15.52 30.16 -43.69
N ASN A 12 15.69 28.85 -43.52
CA ASN A 12 15.55 28.19 -42.20
C ASN A 12 16.64 28.72 -41.25
N ALA A 13 16.32 29.74 -40.51
CA ALA A 13 17.16 30.21 -39.42
C ALA A 13 16.98 29.21 -38.25
N THR A 14 17.96 28.31 -38.08
CA THR A 14 18.13 27.52 -36.86
C THR A 14 18.39 28.45 -35.68
N VAL A 15 17.34 28.87 -35.00
CA VAL A 15 17.43 29.65 -33.77
C VAL A 15 18.10 28.77 -32.70
N ARG A 16 19.42 28.92 -32.54
CA ARG A 16 20.15 28.45 -31.37
C ARG A 16 19.51 29.10 -30.14
N ARG A 17 18.68 28.35 -29.41
CA ARG A 17 18.12 28.74 -28.10
C ARG A 17 19.28 28.89 -27.10
N THR A 18 19.97 30.03 -27.11
CA THR A 18 20.85 30.40 -25.99
C THR A 18 19.98 30.70 -24.79
N SER A 19 20.14 29.92 -23.73
CA SER A 19 19.42 30.15 -22.46
C SER A 19 19.81 31.54 -21.94
N SER A 20 18.81 32.44 -21.82
CA SER A 20 19.05 33.79 -21.32
C SER A 20 19.60 33.73 -19.88
N PRO A 21 20.48 34.69 -19.46
CA PRO A 21 21.03 34.76 -18.09
C PRO A 21 19.95 34.70 -17.02
N ARG A 22 18.79 35.29 -17.29
CA ARG A 22 17.62 35.30 -16.39
C ARG A 22 17.03 33.88 -16.20
N LYS A 23 17.10 33.05 -17.22
CA LYS A 23 16.63 31.65 -17.13
C LYS A 23 17.57 30.80 -16.27
N ARG A 24 18.88 31.00 -16.36
CA ARG A 24 19.90 30.39 -15.52
C ARG A 24 19.75 30.80 -14.04
N TYR A 25 19.55 32.09 -13.78
CA TYR A 25 19.33 32.62 -12.44
C TYR A 25 18.08 32.01 -11.81
N ASN A 26 16.94 31.99 -12.50
CA ASN A 26 15.70 31.40 -12.01
C ASN A 26 15.85 29.90 -11.74
N THR A 27 16.59 29.17 -12.59
CA THR A 27 16.87 27.74 -12.37
C THR A 27 17.75 27.54 -11.14
N LEU A 28 18.80 28.35 -10.96
CA LEU A 28 19.69 28.27 -9.80
C LEU A 28 18.95 28.57 -8.49
N MET A 29 18.09 29.60 -8.49
CA MET A 29 17.25 29.92 -7.32
C MET A 29 16.28 28.79 -7.01
N GLY A 30 15.68 28.17 -8.04
CA GLY A 30 14.83 26.98 -7.87
C GLY A 30 15.57 25.85 -7.16
N TYR A 31 16.78 25.50 -7.59
CA TYR A 31 17.59 24.47 -6.93
C TYR A 31 18.01 24.87 -5.51
N LEU A 32 18.31 26.14 -5.27
CA LEU A 32 18.67 26.63 -3.94
C LEU A 32 17.50 26.51 -2.96
N PHE A 33 16.27 26.80 -3.38
CA PHE A 33 15.09 26.62 -2.55
C PHE A 33 14.76 25.16 -2.25
N ILE A 34 15.02 24.24 -3.19
CA ILE A 34 14.79 22.81 -3.01
C ILE A 34 15.97 22.12 -2.31
N SER A 35 17.16 22.73 -2.28
CA SER A 35 18.39 22.12 -1.77
C SER A 35 18.31 21.62 -0.32
N PRO A 36 17.65 22.27 0.67
CA PRO A 36 17.57 21.73 2.02
C PRO A 36 16.83 20.39 2.06
N TRP A 37 15.75 20.27 1.27
CA TRP A 37 15.03 19.01 1.15
C TRP A 37 15.86 17.94 0.41
N LEU A 38 16.52 18.30 -0.70
CA LEU A 38 17.38 17.38 -1.45
C LEU A 38 18.54 16.85 -0.60
N ILE A 39 19.21 17.72 0.16
CA ILE A 39 20.31 17.33 1.06
C ILE A 39 19.78 16.33 2.10
N GLY A 40 18.65 16.64 2.74
CA GLY A 40 18.01 15.74 3.71
C GLY A 40 17.63 14.38 3.06
N PHE A 41 17.05 14.40 1.89
CA PHE A 41 16.71 13.20 1.13
C PHE A 41 17.94 12.34 0.82
N PHE A 42 19.00 12.94 0.27
CA PHE A 42 20.21 12.20 -0.09
C PHE A 42 20.93 11.62 1.13
N ILE A 43 21.05 12.38 2.23
CA ILE A 43 21.76 11.94 3.43
C ILE A 43 20.94 10.90 4.22
N PHE A 44 19.64 11.15 4.43
CA PHE A 44 18.84 10.34 5.36
C PHE A 44 17.99 9.27 4.69
N THR A 45 17.83 9.32 3.35
CA THR A 45 17.04 8.31 2.62
C THR A 45 17.91 7.58 1.60
N PHE A 46 18.47 8.28 0.64
CA PHE A 46 19.17 7.67 -0.48
C PHE A 46 20.46 6.94 -0.05
N LEU A 47 21.30 7.60 0.76
CA LEU A 47 22.56 7.01 1.24
C LEU A 47 22.33 5.73 2.06
N PRO A 48 21.43 5.68 3.07
CA PRO A 48 21.14 4.45 3.80
C PRO A 48 20.61 3.31 2.89
N ILE A 49 19.82 3.63 1.87
CA ILE A 49 19.34 2.64 0.89
C ILE A 49 20.54 2.02 0.15
N ILE A 50 21.48 2.83 -0.35
CA ILE A 50 22.67 2.33 -1.03
C ILE A 50 23.57 1.53 -0.09
N VAL A 51 23.76 2.02 1.15
CA VAL A 51 24.53 1.28 2.17
C VAL A 51 23.88 -0.08 2.46
N SER A 52 22.57 -0.14 2.62
CA SER A 52 21.85 -1.39 2.82
C SER A 52 21.99 -2.35 1.63
N LEU A 53 22.08 -1.83 0.39
CA LEU A 53 22.34 -2.65 -0.79
C LEU A 53 23.73 -3.32 -0.70
N VAL A 54 24.75 -2.55 -0.34
CA VAL A 54 26.11 -3.08 -0.17
C VAL A 54 26.14 -4.11 0.95
N LEU A 55 25.49 -3.80 2.10
CA LEU A 55 25.41 -4.72 3.23
C LEU A 55 24.70 -6.04 2.89
N ALA A 56 23.78 -6.06 1.96
CA ALA A 56 23.12 -7.29 1.51
C ALA A 56 24.09 -8.35 0.95
N PHE A 57 25.25 -7.90 0.45
CA PHE A 57 26.32 -8.78 -0.07
C PHE A 57 27.45 -9.01 0.94
N THR A 58 27.27 -8.60 2.19
CA THR A 58 28.27 -8.74 3.24
C THR A 58 27.77 -9.58 4.41
N SER A 59 28.66 -10.23 5.13
CA SER A 59 28.42 -10.71 6.48
C SER A 59 28.70 -9.55 7.43
N TYR A 60 27.64 -9.02 8.05
CA TYR A 60 27.70 -7.86 8.96
C TYR A 60 26.78 -8.09 10.17
N ASP A 61 27.35 -7.98 11.38
CA ASP A 61 26.70 -8.25 12.66
C ASP A 61 26.68 -7.04 13.62
N ILE A 62 26.90 -5.83 13.13
CA ILE A 62 27.00 -4.56 13.90
C ILE A 62 28.31 -4.47 14.71
N LEU A 63 28.82 -5.56 15.24
CA LEU A 63 29.98 -5.58 16.15
C LEU A 63 31.31 -5.74 15.40
N SER A 64 31.30 -6.33 14.22
CA SER A 64 32.48 -6.57 13.38
C SER A 64 32.44 -5.75 12.08
N SER A 65 33.59 -5.60 11.45
CA SER A 65 33.65 -4.96 10.12
C SER A 65 32.93 -5.80 9.07
N PRO A 66 32.16 -5.18 8.13
CA PRO A 66 31.49 -5.91 7.07
C PRO A 66 32.49 -6.70 6.21
N ARG A 67 32.28 -7.99 6.05
CA ARG A 67 33.09 -8.86 5.18
C ARG A 67 32.29 -9.22 3.94
N TRP A 68 32.88 -9.02 2.76
CA TRP A 68 32.21 -9.36 1.51
C TRP A 68 32.00 -10.88 1.38
N VAL A 69 30.76 -11.31 1.19
CA VAL A 69 30.38 -12.72 1.04
C VAL A 69 29.62 -13.01 -0.26
N GLY A 70 29.48 -12.00 -1.13
CA GLY A 70 28.75 -12.13 -2.39
C GLY A 70 27.28 -12.52 -2.18
N LEU A 71 26.82 -13.58 -2.80
CA LEU A 71 25.42 -14.03 -2.76
C LEU A 71 25.08 -14.98 -1.59
N ALA A 72 25.98 -15.16 -0.61
CA ALA A 72 25.78 -16.14 0.46
C ALA A 72 24.51 -15.86 1.29
N ASN A 73 24.16 -14.58 1.56
CA ASN A 73 22.92 -14.22 2.26
C ASN A 73 21.68 -14.66 1.48
N PHE A 74 21.68 -14.52 0.16
CA PHE A 74 20.56 -14.93 -0.70
C PHE A 74 20.46 -16.46 -0.81
N GLN A 75 21.59 -17.17 -0.85
CA GLN A 75 21.62 -18.65 -0.81
C GLN A 75 21.10 -19.18 0.52
N GLN A 76 21.52 -18.57 1.64
CA GLN A 76 21.00 -18.88 2.97
C GLN A 76 19.49 -18.65 3.04
N MET A 77 18.99 -17.53 2.50
CA MET A 77 17.58 -17.20 2.47
C MET A 77 16.76 -18.25 1.72
N TRP A 78 17.27 -18.73 0.59
CA TRP A 78 16.60 -19.75 -0.21
C TRP A 78 16.43 -21.09 0.52
N SER A 79 17.39 -21.46 1.35
CA SER A 79 17.37 -22.68 2.17
C SER A 79 16.67 -22.50 3.52
N ASP A 80 16.35 -21.27 3.92
CA ASP A 80 15.77 -20.96 5.22
C ASP A 80 14.26 -21.23 5.22
N ARG A 81 13.85 -22.28 5.93
CA ARG A 81 12.44 -22.68 6.07
C ARG A 81 11.57 -21.62 6.75
N ARG A 82 12.13 -20.85 7.72
CA ARG A 82 11.41 -19.76 8.39
C ARG A 82 11.16 -18.60 7.45
N TYR A 83 12.12 -18.31 6.57
CA TYR A 83 11.96 -17.31 5.52
C TYR A 83 10.75 -17.62 4.62
N TRP A 84 10.69 -18.84 4.08
CA TRP A 84 9.58 -19.24 3.22
C TRP A 84 8.23 -19.25 3.93
N ASN A 85 8.23 -19.61 5.23
CA ASN A 85 7.01 -19.50 6.04
C ASN A 85 6.57 -18.04 6.20
N ALA A 86 7.50 -17.11 6.45
CA ALA A 86 7.22 -15.67 6.54
C ALA A 86 6.71 -15.09 5.20
N VAL A 87 7.31 -15.49 4.08
CA VAL A 87 6.82 -15.15 2.74
C VAL A 87 5.36 -15.61 2.58
N ARG A 88 5.11 -16.91 2.78
CA ARG A 88 3.76 -17.48 2.62
C ARG A 88 2.71 -16.79 3.49
N THR A 89 3.04 -16.54 4.76
CA THR A 89 2.15 -15.88 5.71
C THR A 89 1.81 -14.46 5.24
N THR A 90 2.83 -13.69 4.82
CA THR A 90 2.63 -12.32 4.34
C THR A 90 1.79 -12.29 3.07
N PHE A 91 2.03 -13.19 2.12
CA PHE A 91 1.23 -13.29 0.91
C PHE A 91 -0.23 -13.66 1.22
N LEU A 92 -0.45 -14.67 2.06
CA LEU A 92 -1.81 -15.06 2.47
C LEU A 92 -2.55 -13.89 3.13
N TYR A 93 -1.86 -13.16 4.02
CA TYR A 93 -2.43 -11.98 4.67
C TYR A 93 -2.75 -10.88 3.66
N VAL A 94 -1.82 -10.50 2.79
CA VAL A 94 -2.01 -9.42 1.82
C VAL A 94 -3.18 -9.72 0.87
N PHE A 95 -3.17 -10.90 0.26
CA PHE A 95 -4.20 -11.27 -0.71
C PHE A 95 -5.58 -11.57 -0.09
N THR A 96 -5.65 -11.70 1.23
CA THR A 96 -6.93 -11.81 1.94
C THR A 96 -7.38 -10.46 2.52
N SER A 97 -6.50 -9.77 3.26
CA SER A 97 -6.88 -8.55 3.97
C SER A 97 -7.09 -7.35 3.06
N VAL A 98 -6.27 -7.19 1.99
CA VAL A 98 -6.38 -6.03 1.09
C VAL A 98 -7.72 -6.04 0.33
N PRO A 99 -8.13 -7.12 -0.36
CA PRO A 99 -9.44 -7.14 -1.02
C PRO A 99 -10.61 -6.96 -0.03
N LEU A 100 -10.58 -7.64 1.12
CA LEU A 100 -11.62 -7.53 2.13
C LEU A 100 -11.74 -6.09 2.65
N ARG A 101 -10.62 -5.46 2.96
CA ARG A 101 -10.57 -4.06 3.41
C ARG A 101 -11.13 -3.10 2.36
N LEU A 102 -10.74 -3.27 1.08
CA LEU A 102 -11.20 -2.41 0.01
C LEU A 102 -12.69 -2.59 -0.29
N ILE A 103 -13.18 -3.84 -0.31
CA ILE A 103 -14.61 -4.14 -0.50
C ILE A 103 -15.42 -3.52 0.65
N PHE A 104 -14.98 -3.70 1.90
CA PHE A 104 -15.66 -3.13 3.06
C PHE A 104 -15.64 -1.59 3.04
N ALA A 105 -14.48 -1.00 2.69
CA ALA A 105 -14.31 0.45 2.58
C ALA A 105 -15.23 1.03 1.50
N LEU A 106 -15.32 0.39 0.32
CA LEU A 106 -16.20 0.82 -0.76
C LEU A 106 -17.67 0.68 -0.35
N ALA A 107 -18.06 -0.43 0.26
CA ALA A 107 -19.44 -0.63 0.72
C ALA A 107 -19.86 0.48 1.71
N VAL A 108 -19.00 0.79 2.71
CA VAL A 108 -19.29 1.88 3.66
C VAL A 108 -19.27 3.25 2.97
N ALA A 109 -18.35 3.50 2.03
CA ALA A 109 -18.33 4.75 1.27
C ALA A 109 -19.62 4.95 0.46
N MET A 110 -20.14 3.90 -0.17
CA MET A 110 -21.42 3.94 -0.88
C MET A 110 -22.59 4.23 0.06
N LEU A 111 -22.66 3.60 1.23
CA LEU A 111 -23.66 3.93 2.24
C LEU A 111 -23.57 5.39 2.69
N MET A 112 -22.35 5.94 2.80
CA MET A 112 -22.12 7.31 3.24
C MET A 112 -22.26 8.36 2.12
N ASN A 113 -22.44 7.96 0.87
CA ASN A 113 -22.60 8.86 -0.26
C ASN A 113 -24.01 9.50 -0.30
N GLY A 114 -24.96 8.95 0.45
CA GLY A 114 -26.31 9.50 0.58
C GLY A 114 -26.35 10.81 1.37
N ALA A 115 -27.46 11.54 1.24
CA ALA A 115 -27.74 12.81 1.94
C ALA A 115 -28.27 12.54 3.37
N TYR A 116 -27.40 12.08 4.27
CA TYR A 116 -27.79 11.83 5.67
C TYR A 116 -27.46 13.02 6.57
N ARG A 117 -28.31 13.24 7.60
CA ARG A 117 -27.96 14.15 8.69
C ARG A 117 -26.73 13.59 9.44
N LEU A 118 -25.82 14.46 9.88
CA LEU A 118 -24.60 14.09 10.63
C LEU A 118 -23.55 13.25 9.86
N VAL A 119 -23.55 13.24 8.54
CA VAL A 119 -22.56 12.55 7.71
C VAL A 119 -21.11 12.88 8.13
N GLY A 120 -20.85 14.14 8.51
CA GLY A 120 -19.53 14.56 9.01
C GLY A 120 -19.10 13.81 10.27
N LEU A 121 -20.01 13.58 11.22
CA LEU A 121 -19.74 12.84 12.45
C LEU A 121 -19.47 11.36 12.16
N TYR A 122 -20.28 10.73 11.32
CA TYR A 122 -20.08 9.33 10.92
C TYR A 122 -18.73 9.14 10.22
N ARG A 123 -18.35 10.06 9.32
CA ARG A 123 -17.03 10.03 8.66
C ARG A 123 -15.90 10.11 9.68
N ALA A 124 -15.99 10.99 10.67
CA ALA A 124 -15.00 11.10 11.73
C ALA A 124 -14.90 9.79 12.53
N ILE A 125 -16.03 9.23 12.98
CA ILE A 125 -16.05 7.97 13.75
C ILE A 125 -15.45 6.81 12.96
N TYR A 126 -15.83 6.63 11.70
CA TYR A 126 -15.31 5.54 10.87
C TYR A 126 -13.86 5.74 10.42
N TYR A 127 -13.34 6.97 10.50
CA TYR A 127 -11.94 7.24 10.21
C TYR A 127 -11.01 6.98 11.41
N VAL A 128 -11.49 7.12 12.65
CA VAL A 128 -10.69 6.90 13.88
C VAL A 128 -9.93 5.58 13.87
N PRO A 129 -10.52 4.42 13.50
CA PRO A 129 -9.79 3.15 13.41
C PRO A 129 -8.53 3.22 12.56
N SER A 130 -8.57 3.94 11.45
CA SER A 130 -7.41 4.08 10.56
C SER A 130 -6.29 4.94 11.14
N LEU A 131 -6.62 5.87 12.04
CA LEU A 131 -5.64 6.71 12.73
C LEU A 131 -4.89 5.95 13.84
N VAL A 132 -5.63 5.16 14.62
CA VAL A 132 -5.08 4.52 15.83
C VAL A 132 -4.67 3.06 15.60
N GLY A 133 -5.22 2.39 14.59
CA GLY A 133 -5.10 0.94 14.38
C GLY A 133 -3.68 0.43 14.10
N GLY A 134 -2.76 1.31 13.69
CA GLY A 134 -1.34 1.00 13.55
C GLY A 134 -0.55 1.02 14.86
N SER A 135 -1.15 1.48 15.97
CA SER A 135 -0.45 1.68 17.25
C SER A 135 -0.25 0.36 18.02
N VAL A 136 0.81 0.32 18.81
CA VAL A 136 1.10 -0.79 19.74
C VAL A 136 -0.05 -0.99 20.73
N ALA A 137 -0.62 0.12 21.24
CA ALA A 137 -1.72 0.06 22.22
C ALA A 137 -2.95 -0.69 21.67
N VAL A 138 -3.34 -0.39 20.42
CA VAL A 138 -4.45 -1.10 19.77
C VAL A 138 -4.09 -2.56 19.51
N ALA A 139 -2.86 -2.86 19.11
CA ALA A 139 -2.44 -4.25 18.92
C ALA A 139 -2.47 -5.06 20.21
N VAL A 140 -2.06 -4.48 21.37
CA VAL A 140 -2.16 -5.10 22.68
C VAL A 140 -3.61 -5.31 23.09
N MET A 141 -4.46 -4.29 22.95
CA MET A 141 -5.89 -4.41 23.20
C MET A 141 -6.53 -5.51 22.34
N TRP A 142 -6.17 -5.56 21.04
CA TRP A 142 -6.68 -6.56 20.10
C TRP A 142 -6.28 -7.99 20.50
N ARG A 143 -5.02 -8.15 20.92
CA ARG A 143 -4.54 -9.43 21.47
C ARG A 143 -5.34 -9.88 22.68
N GLN A 144 -5.73 -8.96 23.57
CA GLN A 144 -6.57 -9.29 24.74
C GLN A 144 -8.01 -9.62 24.33
N LEU A 145 -8.61 -8.87 23.39
CA LEU A 145 -9.95 -9.11 22.89
C LEU A 145 -10.12 -10.51 22.29
N PHE A 146 -9.09 -11.01 21.57
CA PHE A 146 -9.06 -12.32 20.94
C PHE A 146 -8.34 -13.39 21.78
N GLY A 147 -7.99 -13.10 23.04
CA GLY A 147 -7.50 -14.10 23.98
C GLY A 147 -8.55 -15.17 24.32
N GLU A 148 -8.15 -16.28 24.93
CA GLU A 148 -9.07 -17.38 25.31
C GLU A 148 -10.23 -16.90 26.15
N SER A 149 -9.98 -16.04 27.15
CA SER A 149 -10.98 -15.40 28.01
C SER A 149 -11.33 -13.97 27.55
N GLY A 150 -11.03 -13.62 26.32
CA GLY A 150 -11.27 -12.29 25.78
C GLY A 150 -12.74 -12.02 25.48
N ALA A 151 -13.06 -10.71 25.30
CA ALA A 151 -14.42 -10.25 25.09
C ALA A 151 -15.11 -10.90 23.87
N ILE A 152 -14.36 -11.29 22.84
CA ILE A 152 -14.92 -11.98 21.67
C ILE A 152 -15.47 -13.36 22.06
N ASN A 153 -14.70 -14.16 22.81
CA ASN A 153 -15.15 -15.47 23.27
C ASN A 153 -16.27 -15.38 24.31
N LEU A 154 -16.22 -14.36 25.18
CA LEU A 154 -17.34 -14.08 26.10
C LEU A 154 -18.62 -13.74 25.33
N GLY A 155 -18.54 -12.93 24.30
CA GLY A 155 -19.68 -12.60 23.43
C GLY A 155 -20.23 -13.82 22.68
N LEU A 156 -19.36 -14.72 22.20
CA LEU A 156 -19.76 -15.98 21.56
C LEU A 156 -20.43 -16.93 22.53
N SER A 157 -19.91 -17.03 23.76
CA SER A 157 -20.52 -17.91 24.81
C SER A 157 -21.92 -17.49 25.20
N LEU A 158 -22.23 -16.15 25.18
CA LEU A 158 -23.59 -15.66 25.40
C LEU A 158 -24.57 -16.11 24.32
N LEU A 159 -24.06 -16.43 23.13
CA LEU A 159 -24.84 -16.97 22.01
C LEU A 159 -24.83 -18.51 21.98
N GLY A 160 -24.26 -19.17 23.01
CA GLY A 160 -24.15 -20.62 23.10
C GLY A 160 -23.09 -21.22 22.17
N VAL A 161 -22.14 -20.42 21.71
CA VAL A 161 -21.03 -20.86 20.81
C VAL A 161 -19.71 -20.83 21.57
N ASP A 162 -19.03 -21.97 21.65
CA ASP A 162 -17.67 -22.04 22.19
C ASP A 162 -16.69 -21.43 21.19
N GLY A 163 -16.13 -20.28 21.57
CA GLY A 163 -15.14 -19.61 20.72
C GLY A 163 -13.83 -20.41 20.66
N PRO A 164 -13.14 -20.43 19.51
CA PRO A 164 -11.87 -21.13 19.39
C PRO A 164 -10.76 -20.38 20.13
N ASN A 165 -9.65 -21.08 20.40
CA ASN A 165 -8.41 -20.41 20.76
C ASN A 165 -7.84 -19.69 19.53
N TRP A 166 -8.25 -18.42 19.33
CA TRP A 166 -7.92 -17.64 18.13
C TRP A 166 -6.41 -17.51 17.91
N LEU A 167 -5.66 -17.21 18.98
CA LEU A 167 -4.23 -16.91 18.91
C LEU A 167 -3.36 -18.14 19.12
N GLY A 168 -3.85 -19.17 19.80
CA GLY A 168 -3.13 -20.41 20.05
C GLY A 168 -3.29 -21.49 18.98
N ASN A 169 -4.20 -21.32 18.02
CA ASN A 169 -4.43 -22.28 16.96
C ASN A 169 -3.80 -21.83 15.63
N PRO A 170 -2.97 -22.67 14.98
CA PRO A 170 -2.32 -22.34 13.71
C PRO A 170 -3.28 -22.02 12.55
N ARG A 171 -4.52 -22.46 12.62
CA ARG A 171 -5.53 -22.22 11.57
C ARG A 171 -6.25 -20.88 11.74
N THR A 172 -6.32 -20.35 12.96
CA THR A 172 -7.11 -19.16 13.27
C THR A 172 -6.27 -17.92 13.58
N VAL A 173 -4.99 -18.06 13.86
CA VAL A 173 -4.12 -16.97 14.34
C VAL A 173 -4.06 -15.76 13.40
N LEU A 174 -4.23 -15.93 12.09
CA LEU A 174 -4.27 -14.83 11.12
C LEU A 174 -5.61 -14.10 11.10
N ILE A 175 -6.71 -14.73 11.53
CA ILE A 175 -8.06 -14.16 11.45
C ILE A 175 -8.16 -12.85 12.25
N PRO A 176 -7.75 -12.77 13.53
CA PRO A 176 -7.75 -11.51 14.28
C PRO A 176 -6.96 -10.41 13.62
N ILE A 177 -5.82 -10.73 13.00
CA ILE A 177 -4.95 -9.74 12.34
C ILE A 177 -5.60 -9.23 11.04
N ILE A 178 -6.27 -10.11 10.29
CA ILE A 178 -7.04 -9.74 9.10
C ILE A 178 -8.24 -8.87 9.48
N ILE A 179 -8.98 -9.22 10.54
CA ILE A 179 -10.11 -8.43 11.05
C ILE A 179 -9.62 -7.03 11.45
N LEU A 180 -8.46 -6.92 12.13
CA LEU A 180 -7.87 -5.64 12.48
C LEU A 180 -7.55 -4.80 11.24
N ALA A 181 -7.03 -5.42 10.19
CA ALA A 181 -6.76 -4.73 8.93
C ALA A 181 -8.06 -4.22 8.27
N VAL A 182 -9.11 -5.04 8.26
CA VAL A 182 -10.42 -4.63 7.72
C VAL A 182 -11.03 -3.53 8.57
N TRP A 183 -10.93 -3.60 9.91
CA TRP A 183 -11.41 -2.55 10.83
C TRP A 183 -10.77 -1.17 10.55
N GLN A 184 -9.55 -1.14 10.02
CA GLN A 184 -8.86 0.08 9.61
C GLN A 184 -9.28 0.57 8.20
N PHE A 185 -10.51 0.36 7.80
CA PHE A 185 -11.06 0.70 6.46
C PHE A 185 -11.24 2.20 6.21
N GLY A 186 -11.15 3.05 7.24
CA GLY A 186 -11.55 4.45 7.18
C GLY A 186 -10.78 5.29 6.16
N SER A 187 -9.44 5.12 6.03
CA SER A 187 -8.66 5.85 5.04
C SER A 187 -9.07 5.53 3.59
N PRO A 188 -9.12 4.27 3.14
CA PRO A 188 -9.60 3.96 1.80
C PRO A 188 -11.09 4.31 1.61
N MET A 189 -11.92 4.22 2.66
CA MET A 189 -13.32 4.66 2.61
C MET A 189 -13.46 6.15 2.26
N LEU A 190 -12.66 7.03 2.90
CA LEU A 190 -12.71 8.46 2.60
C LEU A 190 -12.28 8.77 1.17
N ILE A 191 -11.26 8.07 0.66
CA ILE A 191 -10.77 8.21 -0.71
C ILE A 191 -11.87 7.74 -1.69
N PHE A 192 -12.52 6.60 -1.44
CA PHE A 192 -13.66 6.15 -2.24
C PHE A 192 -14.82 7.13 -2.20
N LEU A 193 -15.14 7.65 -1.02
CA LEU A 193 -16.23 8.63 -0.88
C LEU A 193 -15.95 9.92 -1.65
N ALA A 194 -14.68 10.38 -1.67
CA ALA A 194 -14.29 11.53 -2.48
C ALA A 194 -14.46 11.25 -3.98
N GLY A 195 -14.05 10.06 -4.45
CA GLY A 195 -14.25 9.63 -5.83
C GLY A 195 -15.73 9.48 -6.22
N LEU A 196 -16.55 8.87 -5.35
CA LEU A 196 -18.00 8.74 -5.59
C LEU A 196 -18.70 10.08 -5.79
N LYS A 197 -18.24 11.13 -5.09
CA LYS A 197 -18.80 12.48 -5.22
C LYS A 197 -18.40 13.22 -6.49
N GLN A 198 -17.40 12.73 -7.21
CA GLN A 198 -16.97 13.31 -8.48
C GLN A 198 -17.76 12.74 -9.67
N ILE A 199 -18.50 11.65 -9.49
CA ILE A 199 -19.30 11.05 -10.54
C ILE A 199 -20.52 11.95 -10.79
N PRO A 200 -20.74 12.47 -12.04
CA PRO A 200 -21.88 13.32 -12.37
C PRO A 200 -23.21 12.62 -12.10
N GLN A 201 -24.11 13.30 -11.42
CA GLN A 201 -25.44 12.76 -11.08
C GLN A 201 -26.29 12.51 -12.33
N GLU A 202 -26.06 13.28 -13.38
CA GLU A 202 -26.74 13.19 -14.68
C GLU A 202 -26.62 11.77 -15.29
N LEU A 203 -25.49 11.08 -15.07
CA LEU A 203 -25.28 9.71 -15.55
C LEU A 203 -26.26 8.73 -14.88
N TYR A 204 -26.52 8.90 -13.58
CA TYR A 204 -27.46 8.08 -12.83
C TYR A 204 -28.91 8.38 -13.22
N GLU A 205 -29.21 9.64 -13.45
CA GLU A 205 -30.56 10.10 -13.88
C GLU A 205 -30.89 9.55 -15.28
N ALA A 206 -29.95 9.67 -16.24
CA ALA A 206 -30.13 9.13 -17.58
C ALA A 206 -30.34 7.61 -17.55
N ALA A 207 -29.48 6.88 -16.78
CA ALA A 207 -29.60 5.45 -16.61
C ALA A 207 -30.92 5.02 -15.96
N SER A 208 -31.47 5.86 -15.07
CA SER A 208 -32.78 5.61 -14.43
C SER A 208 -33.92 5.76 -15.42
N ILE A 209 -33.84 6.73 -16.33
CA ILE A 209 -34.80 6.92 -17.44
C ILE A 209 -34.76 5.68 -18.37
N ASP A 210 -33.59 5.13 -18.63
CA ASP A 210 -33.41 3.90 -19.41
C ASP A 210 -33.82 2.61 -18.64
N GLY A 211 -34.35 2.71 -17.43
CA GLY A 211 -34.81 1.59 -16.63
C GLY A 211 -33.69 0.79 -15.94
N ALA A 212 -32.47 1.34 -15.81
CA ALA A 212 -31.38 0.69 -15.11
C ALA A 212 -31.59 0.67 -13.60
N GLY A 213 -31.72 -0.50 -12.99
CA GLY A 213 -31.76 -0.69 -11.54
C GLY A 213 -30.39 -0.42 -10.88
N GLY A 214 -30.37 -0.26 -9.55
CA GLY A 214 -29.18 0.14 -8.78
C GLY A 214 -27.96 -0.75 -8.99
N TRP A 215 -28.11 -2.08 -9.15
CA TRP A 215 -27.00 -2.99 -9.45
C TRP A 215 -26.39 -2.74 -10.83
N ARG A 216 -27.23 -2.46 -11.84
CA ARG A 216 -26.79 -2.11 -13.19
C ARG A 216 -26.03 -0.79 -13.19
N GLN A 217 -26.56 0.23 -12.48
CA GLN A 217 -25.89 1.53 -12.29
C GLN A 217 -24.55 1.37 -11.58
N PHE A 218 -24.48 0.55 -10.52
CA PHE A 218 -23.23 0.25 -9.83
C PHE A 218 -22.18 -0.35 -10.75
N ARG A 219 -22.55 -1.37 -11.53
CA ARG A 219 -21.61 -2.09 -12.39
C ARG A 219 -21.20 -1.30 -13.64
N SER A 220 -22.13 -0.53 -14.23
CA SER A 220 -21.91 0.14 -15.51
C SER A 220 -21.48 1.60 -15.40
N ILE A 221 -21.74 2.26 -14.25
CA ILE A 221 -21.38 3.66 -14.03
C ILE A 221 -20.41 3.77 -12.86
N THR A 222 -20.81 3.32 -11.66
CA THR A 222 -20.02 3.55 -10.44
C THR A 222 -18.65 2.88 -10.50
N LEU A 223 -18.58 1.57 -10.80
CA LEU A 223 -17.31 0.85 -10.83
C LEU A 223 -16.34 1.36 -11.90
N PRO A 224 -16.75 1.58 -13.16
CA PRO A 224 -15.87 2.15 -14.18
C PRO A 224 -15.36 3.55 -13.82
N MET A 225 -16.26 4.46 -13.44
CA MET A 225 -15.88 5.83 -13.07
C MET A 225 -15.00 5.89 -11.80
N LEU A 226 -15.16 4.93 -10.89
CA LEU A 226 -14.36 4.83 -9.66
C LEU A 226 -13.06 4.05 -9.85
N SER A 227 -12.83 3.43 -11.01
CA SER A 227 -11.67 2.57 -11.25
C SER A 227 -10.31 3.25 -11.01
N PRO A 228 -10.06 4.55 -11.29
CA PRO A 228 -8.82 5.22 -10.94
C PRO A 228 -8.60 5.30 -9.41
N VAL A 229 -9.68 5.47 -8.67
CA VAL A 229 -9.66 5.53 -7.20
C VAL A 229 -9.45 4.14 -6.60
N ILE A 230 -10.06 3.10 -7.20
CA ILE A 230 -9.84 1.69 -6.84
C ILE A 230 -8.37 1.34 -7.07
N PHE A 231 -7.81 1.71 -8.22
CA PHE A 231 -6.41 1.50 -8.57
C PHE A 231 -5.48 2.14 -7.53
N PHE A 232 -5.67 3.43 -7.22
CA PHE A 232 -4.86 4.13 -6.23
C PHE A 232 -4.92 3.45 -4.85
N ASN A 233 -6.13 3.15 -4.36
CA ASN A 233 -6.30 2.46 -3.09
C ASN A 233 -5.65 1.07 -3.10
N LEU A 234 -5.79 0.30 -4.19
CA LEU A 234 -5.19 -1.03 -4.32
C LEU A 234 -3.67 -0.97 -4.20
N VAL A 235 -3.01 -0.07 -4.93
CA VAL A 235 -1.55 0.11 -4.86
C VAL A 235 -1.12 0.47 -3.43
N MET A 236 -1.77 1.45 -2.80
CA MET A 236 -1.44 1.89 -1.45
C MET A 236 -1.65 0.79 -0.40
N GLN A 237 -2.73 0.01 -0.50
CA GLN A 237 -3.02 -1.07 0.43
C GLN A 237 -2.10 -2.29 0.20
N LEU A 238 -1.72 -2.60 -1.04
CA LEU A 238 -0.72 -3.64 -1.33
C LEU A 238 0.62 -3.31 -0.68
N ILE A 239 1.14 -2.12 -0.90
CA ILE A 239 2.42 -1.68 -0.30
C ILE A 239 2.34 -1.78 1.23
N SER A 240 1.29 -1.20 1.83
CA SER A 240 1.10 -1.22 3.29
C SER A 240 0.92 -2.63 3.85
N GLY A 241 0.24 -3.51 3.12
CA GLY A 241 0.01 -4.89 3.52
C GLY A 241 1.30 -5.72 3.56
N PHE A 242 2.19 -5.56 2.59
CA PHE A 242 3.50 -6.23 2.60
C PHE A 242 4.43 -5.72 3.71
N LEU A 243 4.24 -4.49 4.18
CA LEU A 243 5.02 -3.86 5.23
C LEU A 243 4.41 -4.04 6.63
N VAL A 244 3.39 -4.89 6.81
CA VAL A 244 2.77 -5.15 8.11
C VAL A 244 3.81 -5.63 9.12
N PHE A 245 3.92 -4.92 10.26
CA PHE A 245 4.94 -5.17 11.28
C PHE A 245 4.34 -5.21 12.69
N THR A 246 3.84 -4.07 13.18
CA THR A 246 3.39 -3.90 14.59
C THR A 246 2.35 -4.94 14.99
N GLN A 247 1.36 -5.18 14.13
CA GLN A 247 0.28 -6.12 14.38
C GLN A 247 0.81 -7.55 14.51
N GLY A 248 1.70 -7.95 13.58
CA GLY A 248 2.33 -9.27 13.62
C GLY A 248 3.22 -9.47 14.85
N LEU A 249 4.03 -8.47 15.19
CA LEU A 249 4.95 -8.53 16.33
C LEU A 249 4.22 -8.63 17.68
N ILE A 250 3.15 -7.86 17.86
CA ILE A 250 2.46 -7.72 19.15
C ILE A 250 1.36 -8.75 19.33
N ILE A 251 0.53 -9.01 18.32
CA ILE A 251 -0.61 -9.92 18.42
C ILE A 251 -0.14 -11.38 18.41
N ALA A 252 0.86 -11.71 17.61
CA ALA A 252 1.40 -13.05 17.46
C ALA A 252 2.93 -13.08 17.66
N PRO A 253 3.43 -12.82 18.89
CA PRO A 253 4.86 -12.79 19.16
C PRO A 253 5.53 -14.09 18.74
N GLY A 254 6.75 -14.00 18.21
CA GLY A 254 7.48 -15.14 17.65
C GLY A 254 6.83 -15.79 16.43
N GLY A 255 5.83 -15.12 15.82
CA GLY A 255 5.06 -15.64 14.70
C GLY A 255 3.88 -16.52 15.08
N GLY A 256 3.51 -16.58 16.36
CA GLY A 256 2.39 -17.38 16.87
C GLY A 256 2.61 -18.90 16.73
N PRO A 257 1.53 -19.70 16.88
CA PRO A 257 1.61 -21.16 16.86
C PRO A 257 2.13 -21.67 15.51
N LEU A 258 3.16 -22.53 15.56
CA LEU A 258 3.87 -23.08 14.40
C LEU A 258 4.34 -21.99 13.42
N GLN A 259 4.57 -20.77 13.89
CA GLN A 259 4.98 -19.60 13.10
C GLN A 259 4.01 -19.25 11.95
N ARG A 260 2.73 -19.57 12.10
CA ARG A 260 1.69 -19.32 11.07
C ARG A 260 1.28 -17.87 10.95
N ALA A 261 1.74 -17.00 11.86
CA ALA A 261 1.61 -15.55 11.81
C ALA A 261 2.99 -14.85 11.79
N LEU A 262 4.05 -15.53 11.34
CA LEU A 262 5.35 -14.92 11.14
C LEU A 262 5.34 -14.09 9.86
N PHE A 263 5.25 -12.78 10.01
CA PHE A 263 5.29 -11.86 8.87
C PHE A 263 6.72 -11.60 8.41
N TYR A 264 6.87 -11.27 7.14
CA TYR A 264 8.16 -10.98 6.52
C TYR A 264 8.92 -9.86 7.24
N SER A 265 8.26 -8.73 7.50
CA SER A 265 8.87 -7.58 8.19
C SER A 265 9.26 -7.91 9.64
N VAL A 266 8.49 -8.77 10.33
CA VAL A 266 8.82 -9.25 11.68
C VAL A 266 10.05 -10.14 11.64
N TYR A 267 10.13 -11.07 10.69
CA TYR A 267 11.28 -11.94 10.54
C TYR A 267 12.56 -11.18 10.15
N LEU A 268 12.43 -10.19 9.26
CA LEU A 268 13.53 -9.27 8.93
C LEU A 268 14.04 -8.56 10.19
N TYR A 269 13.13 -8.05 11.02
CA TYR A 269 13.48 -7.39 12.28
C TYR A 269 14.17 -8.36 13.25
N GLU A 270 13.67 -9.58 13.41
CA GLU A 270 14.30 -10.60 14.24
C GLU A 270 15.74 -10.88 13.76
N LYS A 271 15.97 -11.04 12.46
CA LYS A 271 17.29 -11.29 11.87
C LYS A 271 18.23 -10.11 12.08
N GLY A 272 17.79 -8.90 11.75
CA GLY A 272 18.65 -7.72 11.83
C GLY A 272 18.98 -7.30 13.25
N PHE A 273 17.96 -7.17 14.10
CA PHE A 273 18.12 -6.55 15.40
C PHE A 273 18.22 -7.54 16.56
N ALA A 274 17.43 -8.62 16.57
CA ALA A 274 17.50 -9.59 17.66
C ALA A 274 18.65 -10.59 17.50
N GLN A 275 19.02 -10.93 16.26
CA GLN A 275 20.11 -11.87 15.95
C GLN A 275 21.36 -11.18 15.40
N SER A 276 21.38 -9.84 15.29
CA SER A 276 22.48 -9.03 14.77
C SER A 276 22.97 -9.43 13.36
N GLN A 277 22.12 -10.10 12.55
CA GLN A 277 22.45 -10.52 11.18
C GLN A 277 22.06 -9.44 10.17
N MET A 278 22.71 -8.27 10.24
CA MET A 278 22.35 -7.11 9.43
C MET A 278 22.53 -7.34 7.93
N GLY A 279 23.56 -8.08 7.52
CA GLY A 279 23.77 -8.44 6.12
C GLY A 279 22.60 -9.26 5.56
N TYR A 280 22.14 -10.28 6.30
CA TYR A 280 20.99 -11.10 5.93
C TYR A 280 19.69 -10.29 5.93
N ALA A 281 19.46 -9.44 6.95
CA ALA A 281 18.28 -8.58 7.02
C ALA A 281 18.24 -7.56 5.86
N SER A 282 19.40 -7.01 5.47
CA SER A 282 19.52 -6.14 4.31
C SER A 282 19.17 -6.86 3.01
N ALA A 283 19.64 -8.11 2.84
CA ALA A 283 19.26 -8.93 1.69
C ALA A 283 17.74 -9.19 1.66
N MET A 284 17.13 -9.51 2.81
CA MET A 284 15.67 -9.63 2.93
C MET A 284 14.95 -8.34 2.54
N ALA A 285 15.42 -7.17 3.01
CA ALA A 285 14.80 -5.89 2.69
C ALA A 285 14.77 -5.62 1.18
N TRP A 286 15.87 -5.92 0.48
CA TRP A 286 15.95 -5.77 -0.98
C TRP A 286 15.06 -6.75 -1.73
N VAL A 287 14.97 -8.01 -1.27
CA VAL A 287 14.03 -8.97 -1.88
C VAL A 287 12.59 -8.53 -1.65
N LEU A 288 12.23 -7.99 -0.47
CA LEU A 288 10.90 -7.45 -0.22
C LEU A 288 10.59 -6.26 -1.12
N LEU A 289 11.56 -5.35 -1.33
CA LEU A 289 11.42 -4.23 -2.25
C LEU A 289 11.14 -4.73 -3.68
N ILE A 290 11.84 -5.76 -4.14
CA ILE A 290 11.62 -6.36 -5.47
C ILE A 290 10.22 -6.99 -5.54
N ILE A 291 9.78 -7.71 -4.50
CA ILE A 291 8.43 -8.30 -4.44
C ILE A 291 7.36 -7.21 -4.53
N ILE A 292 7.44 -6.17 -3.70
CA ILE A 292 6.49 -5.05 -3.71
C ILE A 292 6.52 -4.35 -5.08
N GLY A 293 7.72 -4.07 -5.61
CA GLY A 293 7.91 -3.47 -6.92
C GLY A 293 7.28 -4.28 -8.04
N PHE A 294 7.47 -5.60 -8.02
CA PHE A 294 6.86 -6.52 -8.99
C PHE A 294 5.33 -6.43 -8.98
N PHE A 295 4.69 -6.53 -7.80
CA PHE A 295 3.23 -6.43 -7.70
C PHE A 295 2.72 -5.03 -8.06
N THR A 296 3.45 -3.99 -7.67
CA THR A 296 3.12 -2.61 -8.06
C THR A 296 3.16 -2.46 -9.58
N ILE A 297 4.24 -2.88 -10.24
CA ILE A 297 4.37 -2.84 -11.70
C ILE A 297 3.28 -3.69 -12.37
N LEU A 298 2.94 -4.84 -11.82
CA LEU A 298 1.87 -5.70 -12.34
C LEU A 298 0.52 -4.97 -12.32
N VAL A 299 0.19 -4.32 -11.19
CA VAL A 299 -1.05 -3.53 -11.07
C VAL A 299 -1.05 -2.36 -12.04
N PHE A 300 0.09 -1.65 -12.23
CA PHE A 300 0.21 -0.58 -13.21
C PHE A 300 0.06 -1.09 -14.66
N LYS A 301 0.70 -2.19 -15.03
CA LYS A 301 0.58 -2.75 -16.38
C LYS A 301 -0.83 -3.27 -16.69
N THR A 302 -1.54 -3.76 -15.70
CA THR A 302 -2.92 -4.24 -15.89
C THR A 302 -3.93 -3.11 -15.88
N SER A 303 -3.59 -1.94 -15.33
CA SER A 303 -4.51 -0.80 -15.19
C SER A 303 -5.04 -0.30 -16.52
N ASP A 304 -4.25 -0.33 -17.59
CA ASP A 304 -4.66 0.10 -18.94
C ASP A 304 -5.91 -0.65 -19.46
N ASN A 305 -6.20 -1.84 -18.93
CA ASN A 305 -7.32 -2.66 -19.37
C ASN A 305 -8.62 -2.46 -18.57
N TRP A 306 -8.53 -1.86 -17.36
CA TRP A 306 -9.69 -1.79 -16.45
C TRP A 306 -9.86 -0.43 -15.76
N VAL A 307 -8.86 0.47 -15.86
CA VAL A 307 -8.97 1.84 -15.33
C VAL A 307 -9.46 2.75 -16.43
N PHE A 308 -10.56 3.43 -16.16
CA PHE A 308 -11.15 4.41 -17.06
C PHE A 308 -10.55 5.79 -16.79
N TYR A 309 -9.84 6.35 -17.77
CA TYR A 309 -9.36 7.73 -17.74
C TYR A 309 -10.17 8.57 -18.73
N ASP A 310 -10.79 9.63 -18.25
CA ASP A 310 -11.65 10.53 -19.05
C ASP A 310 -10.89 11.28 -20.17
N SER A 311 -9.56 11.22 -20.23
CA SER A 311 -8.70 12.02 -21.12
C SER A 311 -8.14 11.26 -22.31
N LYS A 312 -8.71 10.15 -22.78
CA LYS A 312 -8.22 9.44 -23.99
C LYS A 312 -8.79 9.99 -25.30
N GLU A 313 -9.41 11.16 -25.33
CA GLU A 313 -9.96 11.72 -26.59
C GLU A 313 -9.06 12.71 -27.34
N ASP A 314 -7.87 13.09 -26.85
CA ASP A 314 -6.97 14.01 -27.57
C ASP A 314 -5.50 13.54 -27.58
N ALA A 315 -5.20 12.45 -28.27
CA ALA A 315 -3.83 12.06 -28.61
C ALA A 315 -3.70 11.54 -30.05
#